data_eff05e46fd2aa34c5d9800a3ae56d880
#
_entry.id   eff05e46fd2aa34c5d9800a3ae56d880
#
_cell.length_a   1.000
_cell.length_b   1.000
_cell.length_c   1.000
_cell.angle_alpha   90.00
_cell.angle_beta   90.00
_cell.angle_gamma   90.00
#
_symmetry.space_group_name_H-M   'P 1'
#
loop_
_entity.id
_entity.type
_entity.pdbx_description
1 polymer ?
#
loop_
_entity_poly.entity_id
_entity_poly.type
_entity_poly.pdbx_seq_one_letter_code
_entity_poly.pdbx_strand_id
1 'polypeptide(L)'
;MPYGPSPREPRPQEPRSKRVRITVDLTPDDYQVLNRWLARASVELDQPVSTMTLARGIRAMIRAAAADHVVNDVVLDVLRNEQS
;
A
#
# COMPACT_ATOMS: atom_id res chain seq x y z
N MET A 1 10.30 41.54 2.76
CA MET A 1 10.03 41.07 2.73
C MET A 1 9.92 40.23 2.77
N PRO A 2 9.84 40.34 2.74
CA PRO A 2 9.41 39.56 2.66
C PRO A 2 9.30 38.48 2.79
N TYR A 3 9.26 38.49 2.64
CA TYR A 3 8.92 37.56 2.54
C TYR A 3 8.77 36.54 2.73
N GLY A 4 8.88 36.44 2.88
CA GLY A 4 8.57 35.76 2.84
C GLY A 4 8.42 34.78 3.14
N PRO A 5 8.29 34.65 3.21
CA PRO A 5 7.87 33.71 3.31
C PRO A 5 7.52 32.87 3.58
N SER A 6 7.26 32.85 3.47
CA SER A 6 6.68 32.24 3.56
C SER A 6 6.12 31.47 3.49
N PRO A 7 5.98 31.51 3.21
CA PRO A 7 5.10 30.74 3.07
C PRO A 7 5.16 29.44 2.95
N ARG A 8 5.44 29.25 2.92
CA ARG A 8 5.39 28.07 2.80
C ARG A 8 5.31 27.28 3.56
N GLU A 9 5.25 27.41 4.18
CA GLU A 9 4.99 26.73 4.75
C GLU A 9 4.36 26.12 5.04
N PRO A 10 4.09 26.05 5.07
CA PRO A 10 3.30 25.40 5.30
C PRO A 10 2.94 24.55 5.60
N ARG A 11 2.80 24.50 5.49
CA ARG A 11 2.27 23.82 5.60
C ARG A 11 1.98 23.12 6.29
N PRO A 12 1.86 23.03 6.76
CA PRO A 12 1.55 22.33 7.41
C PRO A 12 0.67 21.67 7.68
N GLN A 13 0.27 21.63 7.50
CA GLN A 13 -0.60 21.12 7.62
C GLN A 13 -0.80 19.99 7.53
N GLU A 14 -0.89 19.52 7.20
CA GLU A 14 -1.07 18.42 7.03
C GLU A 14 -0.80 17.47 7.93
N PRO A 15 -0.79 17.45 8.76
CA PRO A 15 -0.33 16.54 9.69
C PRO A 15 -1.10 15.29 9.82
N ARG A 16 -2.34 15.31 10.01
CA ARG A 16 -3.06 14.13 10.20
C ARG A 16 -3.07 13.32 8.98
N SER A 17 -2.89 13.89 7.88
CA SER A 17 -2.78 13.13 6.67
C SER A 17 -1.34 12.89 6.33
N LYS A 18 -0.46 13.06 7.26
CA LYS A 18 0.93 12.84 7.05
C LYS A 18 1.18 11.39 6.68
N ARG A 19 1.79 11.17 5.55
CA ARG A 19 2.07 9.84 5.05
C ARG A 19 3.53 9.52 5.16
N VAL A 20 3.81 8.28 5.50
CA VAL A 20 5.17 7.79 5.50
C VAL A 20 5.40 7.08 4.17
N ARG A 21 6.41 7.49 3.44
CA ARG A 21 6.77 6.83 2.19
C ARG A 21 7.80 5.78 2.45
N ILE A 22 7.57 4.61 1.88
CA ILE A 22 8.54 3.54 1.94
C ILE A 22 8.75 3.01 0.53
N THR A 23 9.89 2.40 0.32
CA THR A 23 10.22 1.76 -0.94
C THR A 23 10.25 0.26 -0.73
N VAL A 24 9.56 -0.47 -1.60
CA VAL A 24 9.52 -1.92 -1.55
C VAL A 24 10.00 -2.46 -2.89
N ASP A 25 11.00 -3.32 -2.85
CA ASP A 25 11.49 -3.98 -4.04
C ASP A 25 10.72 -5.28 -4.24
N LEU A 26 10.17 -5.44 -5.42
CA LEU A 26 9.46 -6.66 -5.77
C LEU A 26 10.22 -7.39 -6.86
N THR A 27 10.27 -8.71 -6.77
CA THR A 27 10.79 -9.49 -7.88
C THR A 27 9.80 -9.39 -9.04
N PRO A 28 10.25 -9.65 -10.28
CA PRO A 28 9.32 -9.66 -11.41
C PRO A 28 8.13 -10.59 -11.19
N ASP A 29 8.37 -11.75 -10.56
CA ASP A 29 7.28 -12.69 -10.27
C ASP A 29 6.28 -12.09 -9.31
N ASP A 30 6.75 -11.49 -8.23
CA ASP A 30 5.87 -10.87 -7.25
C ASP A 30 5.06 -9.74 -7.87
N TYR A 31 5.71 -8.97 -8.73
CA TYR A 31 5.03 -7.87 -9.40
C TYR A 31 3.91 -8.40 -10.30
N GLN A 32 4.16 -9.48 -11.04
CA GLN A 32 3.14 -10.07 -11.88
C GLN A 32 1.98 -10.64 -11.08
N VAL A 33 2.28 -11.30 -9.97
CA VAL A 33 1.26 -11.85 -9.10
C VAL A 33 0.37 -10.74 -8.56
N LEU A 34 1.00 -9.66 -8.11
CA LEU A 34 0.25 -8.53 -7.56
C LEU A 34 -0.65 -7.89 -8.61
N ASN A 35 -0.12 -7.66 -9.81
CA ASN A 35 -0.92 -7.07 -10.89
C ASN A 35 -2.08 -7.96 -11.28
N ARG A 36 -1.85 -9.27 -11.34
CA ARG A 36 -2.90 -10.21 -11.69
C ARG A 36 -3.98 -10.22 -10.62
N TRP A 37 -3.57 -10.15 -9.35
CA TRP A 37 -4.51 -10.09 -8.25
C TRP A 37 -5.35 -8.81 -8.30
N LEU A 38 -4.72 -7.68 -8.61
CA LEU A 38 -5.44 -6.42 -8.72
C LEU A 38 -6.45 -6.44 -9.86
N ALA A 39 -6.07 -7.03 -10.99
CA ALA A 39 -7.00 -7.17 -12.10
C ALA A 39 -8.21 -8.00 -11.71
N ARG A 40 -7.99 -9.09 -11.00
CA ARG A 40 -9.08 -9.92 -10.53
C ARG A 40 -9.95 -9.17 -9.52
N ALA A 41 -9.33 -8.42 -8.63
CA ALA A 41 -10.06 -7.65 -7.64
C ALA A 41 -10.94 -6.60 -8.30
N SER A 42 -10.46 -5.99 -9.38
CA SER A 42 -11.26 -4.99 -10.08
C SER A 42 -12.54 -5.59 -10.65
N VAL A 43 -12.45 -6.83 -11.13
CA VAL A 43 -13.62 -7.53 -11.63
C VAL A 43 -14.60 -7.86 -10.49
N GLU A 44 -14.07 -8.38 -9.39
CA GLU A 44 -14.92 -8.77 -8.27
C GLU A 44 -15.61 -7.59 -7.62
N LEU A 45 -14.93 -6.45 -7.59
CA LEU A 45 -15.48 -5.25 -6.97
C LEU A 45 -16.24 -4.39 -7.96
N ASP A 46 -16.25 -4.78 -9.23
CA ASP A 46 -16.92 -4.04 -10.29
C ASP A 46 -16.40 -2.60 -10.35
N GLN A 47 -15.10 -2.44 -10.30
CA GLN A 47 -14.43 -1.15 -10.38
C GLN A 47 -13.45 -1.15 -11.55
N PRO A 48 -13.24 0.02 -12.19
CA PRO A 48 -12.25 0.09 -13.27
C PRO A 48 -10.87 -0.30 -12.78
N VAL A 49 -10.15 -1.05 -13.61
CA VAL A 49 -8.81 -1.50 -13.24
C VAL A 49 -7.87 -0.32 -13.01
N SER A 50 -8.15 0.81 -13.65
CA SER A 50 -7.32 2.00 -13.47
C SER A 50 -7.38 2.56 -12.05
N THR A 51 -8.41 2.21 -11.28
CA THR A 51 -8.51 2.65 -9.88
C THR A 51 -7.87 1.67 -8.92
N MET A 52 -7.48 0.49 -9.40
CA MET A 52 -6.88 -0.54 -8.55
C MET A 52 -5.37 -0.42 -8.61
N THR A 53 -4.85 0.59 -7.90
CA THR A 53 -3.42 0.85 -7.90
C THR A 53 -2.68 -0.12 -6.99
N LEU A 54 -1.40 -0.27 -7.23
CA LEU A 54 -0.55 -1.10 -6.38
C LEU A 54 -0.61 -0.62 -4.93
N ALA A 55 -0.60 0.69 -4.75
CA ALA A 55 -0.64 1.25 -3.40
C ALA A 55 -1.94 0.89 -2.68
N ARG A 56 -3.06 0.95 -3.39
CA ARG A 56 -4.34 0.55 -2.79
C ARG A 56 -4.33 -0.90 -2.36
N GLY A 57 -3.80 -1.77 -3.23
CA GLY A 57 -3.74 -3.19 -2.92
C GLY A 57 -2.87 -3.47 -1.72
N ILE A 58 -1.71 -2.84 -1.67
CA ILE A 58 -0.79 -3.06 -0.56
C ILE A 58 -1.40 -2.54 0.75
N ARG A 59 -2.02 -1.36 0.71
CA ARG A 59 -2.65 -0.83 1.92
C ARG A 59 -3.78 -1.73 2.40
N ALA A 60 -4.56 -2.29 1.47
CA ALA A 60 -5.63 -3.20 1.85
C ALA A 60 -5.09 -4.46 2.51
N MET A 61 -4.00 -5.00 1.99
CA MET A 61 -3.36 -6.17 2.58
C MET A 61 -2.85 -5.89 3.98
N ILE A 62 -2.26 -4.71 4.18
CA ILE A 62 -1.77 -4.31 5.49
C ILE A 62 -2.92 -4.25 6.49
N ARG A 63 -4.03 -3.62 6.08
CA ARG A 63 -5.18 -3.51 6.97
C ARG A 63 -5.80 -4.85 7.28
N ALA A 64 -5.84 -5.74 6.28
CA ALA A 64 -6.37 -7.07 6.49
C ALA A 64 -5.51 -7.85 7.49
N ALA A 65 -4.20 -7.78 7.32
CA ALA A 65 -3.30 -8.49 8.23
C ALA A 65 -3.39 -7.95 9.65
N ALA A 66 -3.61 -6.65 9.79
CA ALA A 66 -3.71 -6.03 11.11
C ALA A 66 -5.04 -6.34 11.79
N ALA A 67 -6.11 -6.50 11.01
CA ALA A 67 -7.45 -6.63 11.57
C ALA A 67 -7.92 -8.08 11.68
N ASP A 68 -7.36 -8.97 10.87
CA ASP A 68 -7.85 -10.35 10.78
C ASP A 68 -6.77 -11.31 11.23
N HIS A 69 -7.07 -12.04 12.29
CA HIS A 69 -6.15 -12.98 12.89
C HIS A 69 -5.70 -14.07 11.89
N VAL A 70 -6.62 -14.56 11.09
CA VAL A 70 -6.30 -15.63 10.14
C VAL A 70 -5.35 -15.10 9.06
N VAL A 71 -5.60 -13.90 8.55
CA VAL A 71 -4.73 -13.30 7.56
C VAL A 71 -3.34 -13.08 8.13
N ASN A 72 -3.26 -12.60 9.36
CA ASN A 72 -2.00 -12.39 10.03
C ASN A 72 -1.19 -13.70 10.11
N ASP A 73 -1.85 -14.79 10.47
CA ASP A 73 -1.17 -16.08 10.59
C ASP A 73 -0.63 -16.56 9.24
N VAL A 74 -1.38 -16.32 8.17
CA VAL A 74 -0.92 -16.69 6.84
C VAL A 74 0.33 -15.89 6.46
N VAL A 75 0.32 -14.59 6.75
CA VAL A 75 1.47 -13.74 6.47
C VAL A 75 2.68 -14.22 7.25
N LEU A 76 2.51 -14.57 8.50
CA LEU A 76 3.62 -15.05 9.32
C LEU A 76 4.18 -16.35 8.76
N ASP A 77 3.32 -17.24 8.25
CA ASP A 77 3.79 -18.47 7.63
C ASP A 77 4.66 -18.20 6.40
N VAL A 78 4.24 -17.23 5.58
CA VAL A 78 5.05 -16.86 4.41
C VAL A 78 6.41 -16.35 4.85
N LEU A 79 6.44 -15.52 5.88
CA LEU A 79 7.70 -14.98 6.38
C LEU A 79 8.61 -16.07 6.93
N ARG A 80 8.04 -17.05 7.63
CA ARG A 80 8.83 -18.17 8.12
C ARG A 80 9.44 -18.96 6.98
N ASN A 81 8.66 -19.19 5.92
CA ASN A 81 9.16 -19.95 4.79
C ASN A 81 10.27 -19.23 4.05
N GLU A 82 10.24 -17.91 4.04
CA GLU A 82 11.31 -17.15 3.41
C GLU A 82 12.63 -17.30 4.14
N GLN A 83 12.57 -17.57 5.41
CA GLN A 83 13.78 -17.68 6.22
C GLN A 83 14.40 -19.06 6.19
N SER A 84 13.71 -20.03 5.68
CA SER A 84 14.28 -21.40 5.58
C SER A 84 14.93 -21.66 4.24
#